data_1025fa6c785af4ab58fcab8ccb0e04d9
#
_entry.id   1025fa6c785af4ab58fcab8ccb0e04d9
#
_cell.length_a   1.000
_cell.length_b   1.000
_cell.length_c   1.000
_cell.angle_alpha   90.00
_cell.angle_beta   90.00
_cell.angle_gamma   90.00
#
_symmetry.space_group_name_H-M   'P 1'
#
loop_
_entity.id
_entity.type
_entity.pdbx_description
1 polymer ?
#
loop_
_entity_poly.entity_id
_entity_poly.type
_entity_poly.pdbx_seq_one_letter_code
_entity_poly.pdbx_strand_id
1 'polypeptide(L)'
;AMADPDIFQWIKTLLTNEAIPTLKPLPAVDYHQYLDQVLERFSNTEIGDTMLRIAEEGSERQPKFILPAVIDALDAGKSVDGFALEIALWCRYCLAEDERGQLITVKDLKAAELFQFSEASKTRSDAFLDNIEVFGSLGQNTLFSEPFCYWLRYIHRLGVRAAIRKYLAKEK
;
A
#
# COMPACT_ATOMS: atom_id res chain seq x y z
N ALA A 1 -9.71 -10.80 -0.40
CA ALA A 1 -9.34 -9.63 -1.22
C ALA A 1 -9.32 -9.98 -2.70
N MET A 2 -8.63 -11.04 -3.09
CA MET A 2 -8.50 -11.41 -4.51
C MET A 2 -9.83 -11.85 -5.17
N ALA A 3 -10.86 -12.18 -4.40
CA ALA A 3 -12.21 -12.42 -4.90
C ALA A 3 -13.00 -11.12 -5.20
N ASP A 4 -12.52 -9.96 -4.73
CA ASP A 4 -13.11 -8.66 -5.06
C ASP A 4 -12.47 -8.12 -6.35
N PRO A 5 -13.24 -7.89 -7.42
CA PRO A 5 -12.68 -7.51 -8.72
C PRO A 5 -12.01 -6.13 -8.72
N ASP A 6 -12.50 -5.18 -7.91
CA ASP A 6 -11.90 -3.85 -7.82
C ASP A 6 -10.51 -3.95 -7.15
N ILE A 7 -10.39 -4.73 -6.06
CA ILE A 7 -9.12 -4.95 -5.34
C ILE A 7 -8.15 -5.72 -6.22
N PHE A 8 -8.59 -6.79 -6.88
CA PHE A 8 -7.76 -7.55 -7.81
C PHE A 8 -7.18 -6.66 -8.91
N GLN A 9 -8.05 -5.88 -9.56
CA GLN A 9 -7.63 -4.99 -10.64
C GLN A 9 -6.68 -3.91 -10.15
N TRP A 10 -6.93 -3.34 -8.95
CA TRP A 10 -6.03 -2.36 -8.36
C TRP A 10 -4.64 -2.94 -8.10
N ILE A 11 -4.54 -4.12 -7.47
CA ILE A 11 -3.26 -4.77 -7.22
C ILE A 11 -2.53 -5.04 -8.54
N LYS A 12 -3.22 -5.59 -9.54
CA LYS A 12 -2.63 -5.85 -10.86
C LYS A 12 -2.12 -4.55 -11.49
N THR A 13 -2.90 -3.50 -11.46
CA THR A 13 -2.54 -2.20 -12.05
C THR A 13 -1.33 -1.58 -11.35
N LEU A 14 -1.32 -1.54 -10.00
CA LEU A 14 -0.20 -1.05 -9.21
C LEU A 14 1.09 -1.81 -9.55
N LEU A 15 1.05 -3.13 -9.54
CA LEU A 15 2.23 -3.96 -9.79
C LEU A 15 2.73 -3.80 -11.24
N THR A 16 1.81 -3.70 -12.20
CA THR A 16 2.17 -3.53 -13.63
C THR A 16 2.77 -2.16 -13.92
N ASN A 17 2.15 -1.09 -13.39
CA ASN A 17 2.48 0.28 -13.78
C ASN A 17 3.58 0.91 -12.92
N GLU A 18 3.69 0.50 -11.65
CA GLU A 18 4.64 1.12 -10.73
C GLU A 18 5.73 0.15 -10.23
N ALA A 19 5.40 -1.09 -9.84
CA ALA A 19 6.38 -2.01 -9.28
C ALA A 19 7.31 -2.64 -10.35
N ILE A 20 6.74 -3.25 -11.39
CA ILE A 20 7.53 -3.90 -12.46
C ILE A 20 8.54 -2.93 -13.10
N PRO A 21 8.18 -1.65 -13.39
CA PRO A 21 9.14 -0.71 -13.96
C PRO A 21 10.36 -0.37 -13.08
N THR A 22 10.34 -0.66 -11.78
CA THR A 22 11.49 -0.49 -10.89
C THR A 22 12.45 -1.69 -10.91
N LEU A 23 11.99 -2.83 -11.41
CA LEU A 23 12.78 -4.06 -11.40
C LEU A 23 13.90 -4.00 -12.45
N LYS A 24 15.08 -4.50 -12.07
CA LYS A 24 16.20 -4.68 -13.01
C LYS A 24 15.89 -5.85 -13.94
N PRO A 25 16.13 -5.70 -15.26
CA PRO A 25 15.93 -6.80 -16.20
C PRO A 25 16.75 -8.03 -15.80
N LEU A 26 16.11 -9.19 -15.76
CA LEU A 26 16.77 -10.49 -15.56
C LEU A 26 16.68 -11.31 -16.85
N PRO A 27 17.77 -11.95 -17.28
CA PRO A 27 17.73 -12.85 -18.45
C PRO A 27 16.66 -13.95 -18.28
N ALA A 28 15.86 -14.16 -19.32
CA ALA A 28 14.81 -15.18 -19.38
C ALA A 28 13.65 -15.02 -18.35
N VAL A 29 13.50 -13.86 -17.72
CA VAL A 29 12.36 -13.58 -16.85
C VAL A 29 11.42 -12.57 -17.51
N ASP A 30 10.19 -13.01 -17.80
CA ASP A 30 9.07 -12.14 -18.15
C ASP A 30 8.32 -11.76 -16.87
N TYR A 31 8.50 -10.52 -16.40
CA TYR A 31 7.85 -10.05 -15.16
C TYR A 31 6.32 -9.99 -15.26
N HIS A 32 5.76 -9.76 -16.44
CA HIS A 32 4.31 -9.76 -16.62
C HIS A 32 3.74 -11.17 -16.50
N GLN A 33 4.39 -12.14 -17.15
CA GLN A 33 4.01 -13.55 -17.01
C GLN A 33 4.16 -14.03 -15.55
N TYR A 34 5.25 -13.65 -14.89
CA TYR A 34 5.46 -13.94 -13.48
C TYR A 34 4.37 -13.33 -12.60
N LEU A 35 4.01 -12.07 -12.84
CA LEU A 35 2.92 -11.40 -12.12
C LEU A 35 1.59 -12.15 -12.28
N ASP A 36 1.23 -12.56 -13.51
CA ASP A 36 0.00 -13.31 -13.74
C ASP A 36 -0.03 -14.62 -12.94
N GLN A 37 1.09 -15.35 -12.88
CA GLN A 37 1.22 -16.57 -12.06
C GLN A 37 1.08 -16.28 -10.56
N VAL A 38 1.66 -15.19 -10.06
CA VAL A 38 1.54 -14.77 -8.66
C VAL A 38 0.08 -14.43 -8.34
N LEU A 39 -0.60 -13.67 -9.19
CA LEU A 39 -1.99 -13.29 -9.00
C LEU A 39 -2.93 -14.51 -9.02
N GLU A 40 -2.67 -15.47 -9.91
CA GLU A 40 -3.41 -16.74 -9.97
C GLU A 40 -3.27 -17.52 -8.64
N ARG A 41 -2.04 -17.64 -8.13
CA ARG A 41 -1.78 -18.30 -6.83
C ARG A 41 -2.52 -17.62 -5.68
N PHE A 42 -2.49 -16.30 -5.60
CA PHE A 42 -3.21 -15.55 -4.56
C PHE A 42 -4.73 -15.59 -4.72
N SER A 43 -5.23 -15.89 -5.91
CA SER A 43 -6.66 -16.09 -6.17
C SER A 43 -7.16 -17.48 -5.81
N ASN A 44 -6.25 -18.43 -5.56
CA ASN A 44 -6.61 -19.79 -5.18
C ASN A 44 -7.11 -19.84 -3.72
N THR A 45 -8.40 -20.09 -3.56
CA THR A 45 -9.06 -20.17 -2.24
C THR A 45 -8.64 -21.39 -1.41
N GLU A 46 -8.07 -22.42 -2.04
CA GLU A 46 -7.59 -23.63 -1.35
C GLU A 46 -6.31 -23.38 -0.52
N ILE A 47 -5.60 -22.29 -0.77
CA ILE A 47 -4.37 -21.96 -0.02
C ILE A 47 -4.67 -21.59 1.44
N GLY A 48 -5.89 -21.23 1.77
CA GLY A 48 -6.34 -20.99 3.15
C GLY A 48 -5.64 -19.81 3.87
N ASP A 49 -4.92 -18.98 3.12
CA ASP A 49 -4.22 -17.82 3.68
C ASP A 49 -5.18 -16.66 3.95
N THR A 50 -5.06 -16.04 5.11
CA THR A 50 -5.94 -14.93 5.49
C THR A 50 -5.29 -13.58 5.18
N MET A 51 -6.12 -12.58 4.84
CA MET A 51 -5.65 -11.21 4.65
C MET A 51 -4.96 -10.63 5.90
N LEU A 52 -5.44 -11.00 7.09
CA LEU A 52 -4.83 -10.56 8.35
C LEU A 52 -3.41 -11.12 8.49
N ARG A 53 -3.16 -12.38 8.09
CA ARG A 53 -1.82 -12.96 8.11
C ARG A 53 -0.88 -12.27 7.10
N ILE A 54 -1.37 -11.90 5.95
CA ILE A 54 -0.58 -11.17 4.94
C ILE A 54 -0.23 -9.76 5.45
N ALA A 55 -1.13 -9.13 6.20
CA ALA A 55 -0.94 -7.79 6.76
C ALA A 55 -0.09 -7.75 8.05
N GLU A 56 0.34 -8.92 8.58
CA GLU A 56 1.19 -8.98 9.77
C GLU A 56 2.55 -8.32 9.54
N GLU A 57 3.09 -7.67 10.58
CA GLU A 57 4.44 -7.07 10.61
C GLU A 57 4.70 -6.05 9.49
N GLY A 58 3.71 -5.20 9.21
CA GLY A 58 3.83 -4.16 8.19
C GLY A 58 5.01 -3.21 8.46
N SER A 59 5.29 -2.86 9.74
CA SER A 59 6.41 -2.01 10.12
C SER A 59 7.78 -2.57 9.70
N GLU A 60 7.89 -3.90 9.57
CA GLU A 60 9.10 -4.59 9.11
C GLU A 60 9.11 -4.80 7.58
N ARG A 61 7.92 -5.03 7.02
CA ARG A 61 7.78 -5.40 5.60
C ARG A 61 7.79 -4.18 4.67
N GLN A 62 7.16 -3.09 5.07
CA GLN A 62 7.12 -1.88 4.24
C GLN A 62 8.54 -1.36 3.92
N PRO A 63 9.45 -1.15 4.91
CA PRO A 63 10.80 -0.70 4.62
C PRO A 63 11.63 -1.68 3.80
N LYS A 64 11.33 -2.98 3.87
CA LYS A 64 12.12 -4.01 3.18
C LYS A 64 11.66 -4.28 1.75
N PHE A 65 10.36 -4.17 1.46
CA PHE A 65 9.80 -4.66 0.22
C PHE A 65 9.08 -3.61 -0.62
N ILE A 66 8.50 -2.59 0.00
CA ILE A 66 7.70 -1.58 -0.71
C ILE A 66 8.49 -0.28 -0.87
N LEU A 67 9.00 0.28 0.23
CA LEU A 67 9.66 1.59 0.17
C LEU A 67 10.89 1.64 -0.72
N PRO A 68 11.71 0.57 -0.89
CA PRO A 68 12.79 0.57 -1.89
C PRO A 68 12.28 0.77 -3.32
N ALA A 69 11.15 0.13 -3.68
CA ALA A 69 10.56 0.33 -5.02
C ALA A 69 10.01 1.75 -5.20
N VAL A 70 9.48 2.37 -4.14
CA VAL A 70 9.08 3.77 -4.16
C VAL A 70 10.27 4.68 -4.43
N ILE A 71 11.39 4.46 -3.73
CA ILE A 71 12.63 5.23 -3.91
C ILE A 71 13.15 5.07 -5.34
N ASP A 72 13.25 3.83 -5.83
CA ASP A 72 13.71 3.55 -7.20
C ASP A 72 12.81 4.20 -8.25
N ALA A 73 11.49 4.24 -8.03
CA ALA A 73 10.55 4.92 -8.92
C ALA A 73 10.76 6.44 -8.92
N LEU A 74 10.91 7.05 -7.74
CA LEU A 74 11.17 8.49 -7.59
C LEU A 74 12.51 8.89 -8.26
N ASP A 75 13.56 8.12 -8.03
CA ASP A 75 14.88 8.35 -8.63
C ASP A 75 14.84 8.25 -10.16
N ALA A 76 13.96 7.42 -10.69
CA ALA A 76 13.69 7.28 -12.12
C ALA A 76 12.68 8.31 -12.67
N GLY A 77 12.18 9.24 -11.85
CA GLY A 77 11.18 10.24 -12.23
C GLY A 77 9.82 9.65 -12.60
N LYS A 78 9.49 8.48 -12.05
CA LYS A 78 8.22 7.76 -12.29
C LYS A 78 7.17 8.11 -11.24
N SER A 79 5.90 7.82 -11.57
CA SER A 79 4.78 7.92 -10.63
C SER A 79 4.95 6.95 -9.46
N VAL A 80 4.51 7.40 -8.29
CA VAL A 80 4.36 6.59 -7.07
C VAL A 80 2.95 6.69 -6.49
N ASP A 81 1.97 7.08 -7.32
CA ASP A 81 0.58 7.35 -6.88
C ASP A 81 -0.09 6.10 -6.30
N GLY A 82 0.15 4.93 -6.91
CA GLY A 82 -0.36 3.64 -6.43
C GLY A 82 0.32 3.15 -5.17
N PHE A 83 1.64 3.31 -5.06
CA PHE A 83 2.36 3.04 -3.81
C PHE A 83 1.89 3.97 -2.68
N ALA A 84 1.67 5.24 -2.97
CA ALA A 84 1.15 6.19 -1.99
C ALA A 84 -0.26 5.81 -1.51
N LEU A 85 -1.12 5.31 -2.42
CA LEU A 85 -2.42 4.74 -2.05
C LEU A 85 -2.25 3.50 -1.16
N GLU A 86 -1.33 2.58 -1.49
CA GLU A 86 -1.05 1.39 -0.68
C GLU A 86 -0.65 1.77 0.75
N ILE A 87 0.30 2.69 0.91
CA ILE A 87 0.72 3.17 2.23
C ILE A 87 -0.42 3.90 2.97
N ALA A 88 -1.28 4.64 2.26
CA ALA A 88 -2.45 5.26 2.88
C ALA A 88 -3.49 4.23 3.37
N LEU A 89 -3.65 3.11 2.65
CA LEU A 89 -4.47 1.98 3.08
C LEU A 89 -3.88 1.29 4.30
N TRP A 90 -2.55 1.13 4.34
CA TRP A 90 -1.87 0.59 5.51
C TRP A 90 -2.01 1.53 6.73
N CYS A 91 -1.85 2.83 6.57
CA CYS A 91 -2.13 3.82 7.61
C CYS A 91 -3.57 3.66 8.14
N ARG A 92 -4.57 3.54 7.26
CA ARG A 92 -5.97 3.33 7.67
C ARG A 92 -6.16 2.01 8.43
N TYR A 93 -5.48 0.93 8.03
CA TYR A 93 -5.49 -0.37 8.74
C TYR A 93 -4.90 -0.24 10.15
N CYS A 94 -3.83 0.55 10.33
CA CYS A 94 -3.18 0.76 11.63
C CYS A 94 -4.07 1.50 12.66
N LEU A 95 -5.23 2.04 12.27
CA LEU A 95 -6.24 2.53 13.20
C LEU A 95 -6.96 1.42 13.98
N ALA A 96 -6.67 0.15 13.69
CA ALA A 96 -7.21 -1.03 14.36
C ALA A 96 -8.74 -1.12 14.35
N GLU A 97 -9.38 -0.54 13.35
CA GLU A 97 -10.83 -0.62 13.13
C GLU A 97 -11.17 -0.73 11.64
N ASP A 98 -12.22 -1.46 11.30
CA ASP A 98 -12.74 -1.54 9.94
C ASP A 98 -13.60 -0.32 9.56
N GLU A 99 -14.16 -0.28 8.35
CA GLU A 99 -15.02 0.82 7.89
C GLU A 99 -16.39 0.85 8.56
N ARG A 100 -16.74 -0.15 9.39
CA ARG A 100 -17.96 -0.21 10.20
C ARG A 100 -17.70 0.14 11.66
N GLY A 101 -16.46 0.52 12.00
CA GLY A 101 -16.03 0.80 13.36
C GLY A 101 -15.84 -0.46 14.23
N GLN A 102 -15.76 -1.65 13.63
CA GLN A 102 -15.47 -2.87 14.37
C GLN A 102 -13.95 -2.98 14.59
N LEU A 103 -13.55 -3.29 15.81
CA LEU A 103 -12.15 -3.46 16.16
C LEU A 103 -11.55 -4.64 15.41
N ILE A 104 -10.35 -4.42 14.86
CA ILE A 104 -9.50 -5.43 14.26
C ILE A 104 -8.16 -5.50 15.00
N THR A 105 -7.56 -6.68 15.06
CA THR A 105 -6.24 -6.83 15.68
C THR A 105 -5.15 -6.56 14.65
N VAL A 106 -4.37 -5.51 14.85
CA VAL A 106 -3.14 -5.25 14.10
C VAL A 106 -2.03 -6.08 14.73
N LYS A 107 -1.55 -7.09 14.00
CA LYS A 107 -0.45 -7.96 14.43
C LYS A 107 0.87 -7.38 13.94
N ASP A 108 1.46 -6.53 14.75
CA ASP A 108 2.72 -5.86 14.49
C ASP A 108 3.41 -5.57 15.84
N LEU A 109 4.72 -5.75 15.91
CA LEU A 109 5.48 -5.44 17.14
C LEU A 109 5.39 -3.97 17.51
N LYS A 110 5.16 -3.09 16.54
CA LYS A 110 5.00 -1.64 16.69
C LYS A 110 3.53 -1.18 16.62
N ALA A 111 2.55 -2.09 16.81
CA ALA A 111 1.13 -1.79 16.62
C ALA A 111 0.67 -0.55 17.41
N ALA A 112 1.12 -0.39 18.66
CA ALA A 112 0.74 0.76 19.50
C ALA A 112 1.31 2.08 18.95
N GLU A 113 2.53 2.08 18.48
CA GLU A 113 3.19 3.25 17.87
C GLU A 113 2.54 3.60 16.53
N LEU A 114 2.34 2.59 15.66
CA LEU A 114 1.64 2.77 14.39
C LEU A 114 0.25 3.35 14.57
N PHE A 115 -0.48 2.88 15.60
CA PHE A 115 -1.80 3.43 15.95
C PHE A 115 -1.70 4.92 16.30
N GLN A 116 -0.70 5.34 17.09
CA GLN A 116 -0.53 6.75 17.48
C GLN A 116 -0.27 7.64 16.26
N PHE A 117 0.61 7.23 15.36
CA PHE A 117 0.88 7.96 14.11
C PHE A 117 -0.35 8.00 13.20
N SER A 118 -1.09 6.90 13.09
CA SER A 118 -2.32 6.83 12.29
C SER A 118 -3.42 7.70 12.88
N GLU A 119 -3.58 7.73 14.20
CA GLU A 119 -4.56 8.58 14.88
C GLU A 119 -4.22 10.07 14.70
N ALA A 120 -2.93 10.44 14.83
CA ALA A 120 -2.46 11.79 14.57
C ALA A 120 -2.72 12.22 13.11
N SER A 121 -2.69 11.28 12.17
CA SER A 121 -2.92 11.56 10.75
C SER A 121 -4.36 11.94 10.41
N LYS A 122 -5.31 11.70 11.30
CA LYS A 122 -6.70 12.20 11.15
C LYS A 122 -6.75 13.73 11.20
N THR A 123 -5.83 14.36 11.91
CA THR A 123 -5.75 15.82 12.04
C THR A 123 -4.71 16.41 11.09
N ARG A 124 -3.54 15.79 11.00
CA ARG A 124 -2.44 16.19 10.12
C ARG A 124 -2.06 15.00 9.22
N SER A 125 -2.52 15.02 7.98
CA SER A 125 -2.50 13.86 7.08
C SER A 125 -1.11 13.23 6.87
N ASP A 126 -0.03 13.99 7.01
CA ASP A 126 1.36 13.50 6.88
C ASP A 126 1.94 12.96 8.19
N ALA A 127 1.22 13.03 9.33
CA ALA A 127 1.72 12.59 10.62
C ALA A 127 2.16 11.11 10.65
N PHE A 128 1.54 10.26 9.85
CA PHE A 128 1.96 8.86 9.74
C PHE A 128 3.37 8.71 9.17
N LEU A 129 3.76 9.63 8.27
CA LEU A 129 5.08 9.64 7.65
C LEU A 129 6.19 10.16 8.55
N ASP A 130 5.85 10.73 9.74
CA ASP A 130 6.82 11.12 10.76
C ASP A 130 7.48 9.91 11.46
N ASN A 131 6.96 8.69 11.25
CA ASN A 131 7.62 7.49 11.75
C ASN A 131 8.93 7.26 10.98
N ILE A 132 10.01 7.86 11.49
CA ILE A 132 11.33 7.85 10.86
C ILE A 132 11.96 6.45 10.78
N GLU A 133 11.59 5.53 11.69
CA GLU A 133 12.09 4.16 11.68
C GLU A 133 11.53 3.38 10.48
N VAL A 134 10.33 3.72 10.02
CA VAL A 134 9.69 3.10 8.86
C VAL A 134 10.08 3.84 7.59
N PHE A 135 9.87 5.16 7.55
CA PHE A 135 9.93 5.94 6.30
C PHE A 135 11.28 6.61 6.05
N GLY A 136 12.14 6.74 7.08
CA GLY A 136 13.42 7.47 6.94
C GLY A 136 13.20 8.86 6.36
N SER A 137 14.03 9.24 5.38
CA SER A 137 13.91 10.52 4.68
C SER A 137 12.77 10.56 3.65
N LEU A 138 12.23 9.40 3.25
CA LEU A 138 11.14 9.33 2.27
C LEU A 138 9.88 10.04 2.78
N GLY A 139 9.62 10.00 4.09
CA GLY A 139 8.49 10.68 4.70
C GLY A 139 8.46 12.20 4.47
N GLN A 140 9.63 12.81 4.24
CA GLN A 140 9.80 14.24 3.94
C GLN A 140 9.84 14.56 2.44
N ASN A 141 9.84 13.54 1.58
CA ASN A 141 9.85 13.74 0.13
C ASN A 141 8.47 14.13 -0.37
N THR A 142 8.32 15.35 -0.88
CA THR A 142 7.02 15.91 -1.33
C THR A 142 6.41 15.12 -2.49
N LEU A 143 7.23 14.54 -3.37
CA LEU A 143 6.75 13.71 -4.47
C LEU A 143 6.05 12.42 -3.99
N PHE A 144 6.32 11.99 -2.75
CA PHE A 144 5.66 10.86 -2.10
C PHE A 144 4.60 11.31 -1.09
N SER A 145 4.93 12.29 -0.23
CA SER A 145 4.03 12.68 0.87
C SER A 145 2.77 13.38 0.39
N GLU A 146 2.81 14.16 -0.70
CA GLU A 146 1.61 14.81 -1.24
C GLU A 146 0.59 13.80 -1.80
N PRO A 147 0.96 12.82 -2.67
CA PRO A 147 0.06 11.75 -3.07
C PRO A 147 -0.47 10.93 -1.89
N PHE A 148 0.38 10.58 -0.92
CA PHE A 148 -0.05 9.88 0.30
C PHE A 148 -1.13 10.66 1.04
N CYS A 149 -0.90 11.94 1.33
CA CYS A 149 -1.86 12.82 2.00
C CYS A 149 -3.17 12.98 1.21
N TYR A 150 -3.07 13.06 -0.12
CA TYR A 150 -4.25 13.08 -0.99
C TYR A 150 -5.09 11.83 -0.81
N TRP A 151 -4.48 10.63 -0.92
CA TRP A 151 -5.18 9.37 -0.81
C TRP A 151 -5.72 9.13 0.60
N LEU A 152 -4.97 9.44 1.64
CA LEU A 152 -5.42 9.27 3.01
C LEU A 152 -6.67 10.13 3.30
N ARG A 153 -6.67 11.42 2.91
CA ARG A 153 -7.85 12.27 3.02
C ARG A 153 -9.03 11.76 2.21
N TYR A 154 -8.76 11.20 1.03
CA TYR A 154 -9.80 10.62 0.19
C TYR A 154 -10.44 9.38 0.84
N ILE A 155 -9.60 8.49 1.41
CA ILE A 155 -10.05 7.31 2.16
C ILE A 155 -10.90 7.70 3.35
N HIS A 156 -10.42 8.64 4.18
CA HIS A 156 -11.17 9.10 5.36
C HIS A 156 -12.53 9.70 5.01
N ARG A 157 -12.65 10.38 3.86
CA ARG A 157 -13.89 11.04 3.45
C ARG A 157 -14.86 10.12 2.73
N LEU A 158 -14.40 9.22 1.88
CA LEU A 158 -15.21 8.47 0.91
C LEU A 158 -15.05 6.95 1.00
N GLY A 159 -14.14 6.47 1.85
CA GLY A 159 -13.88 5.06 2.08
C GLY A 159 -12.87 4.43 1.10
N VAL A 160 -12.39 3.26 1.49
CA VAL A 160 -11.36 2.49 0.77
C VAL A 160 -11.78 2.15 -0.66
N ARG A 161 -13.00 1.65 -0.83
CA ARG A 161 -13.48 1.23 -2.15
C ARG A 161 -13.56 2.40 -3.14
N ALA A 162 -13.98 3.57 -2.67
CA ALA A 162 -14.02 4.77 -3.50
C ALA A 162 -12.62 5.22 -3.92
N ALA A 163 -11.62 5.11 -3.04
CA ALA A 163 -10.23 5.42 -3.35
C ALA A 163 -9.66 4.48 -4.42
N ILE A 164 -9.86 3.17 -4.27
CA ILE A 164 -9.44 2.17 -5.26
C ILE A 164 -10.05 2.44 -6.64
N ARG A 165 -11.35 2.67 -6.70
CA ARG A 165 -12.04 3.00 -7.97
C ARG A 165 -11.55 4.31 -8.58
N LYS A 166 -11.27 5.30 -7.75
CA LYS A 166 -10.71 6.58 -8.21
C LYS A 166 -9.32 6.41 -8.82
N TYR A 167 -8.46 5.58 -8.20
CA TYR A 167 -7.15 5.24 -8.77
C TYR A 167 -7.31 4.54 -10.12
N LEU A 168 -8.11 3.49 -10.19
CA LEU A 168 -8.35 2.74 -11.44
C LEU A 168 -8.93 3.60 -12.57
N ALA A 169 -9.67 4.66 -12.24
CA ALA A 169 -10.23 5.57 -13.25
C ALA A 169 -9.17 6.54 -13.80
N LYS A 170 -8.07 6.80 -13.08
CA LYS A 170 -6.96 7.62 -13.58
C LYS A 170 -6.06 6.85 -14.57
N GLU A 171 -5.99 5.53 -14.42
CA GLU A 171 -5.09 4.64 -15.17
C GLU A 171 -5.71 4.14 -16.50
N LYS A 172 -6.93 4.58 -16.82
CA LYS A 172 -7.60 4.33 -18.11
C LYS A 172 -7.30 5.43 -19.10
#